data_60025ad9f83242ac47a212722f9e34a2
#
_entry.id   60025ad9f83242ac47a212722f9e34a2
#
_cell.length_a   1.000
_cell.length_b   1.000
_cell.length_c   1.000
_cell.angle_alpha   90.00
_cell.angle_beta   90.00
_cell.angle_gamma   90.00
#
_symmetry.space_group_name_H-M   'P 1'
#
loop_
_entity.id
_entity.type
_entity.pdbx_description
1 polymer ?
#
loop_
_entity_poly.entity_id
_entity_poly.type
_entity_poly.pdbx_seq_one_letter_code
_entity_poly.pdbx_strand_id
1 'polypeptide(L)'
;MSLRRFVDGYEGAERALVLANRSQPEQLRSMLAGVFERQSVRVDEAVVEGVPDDTVLLLDGTGSVVARSPLDAVSASLLFTNSDAFITGSTGLDEIELPDVISGLEGVNFRLRGFPRSHKEKLLLIAVSRQIERTAWAHDDGTHRASFQRLSRIVDEQGTQRVYRRLGESDVDTHVYGVDDGDVDWSAELEVTVHTGESPDYRDSWFVIYRPPEAEQPGTPDPFALLAVQDDDGVWDGFFTSGPEEALAVDDYVRRSL
;
A
#
# COMPACT_ATOMS: atom_id res chain seq x y z
N MET A 1 -8.88 18.38 -14.02
CA MET A 1 -8.31 17.01 -13.98
C MET A 1 -8.34 16.59 -12.52
N SER A 2 -8.54 15.31 -12.21
CA SER A 2 -8.54 14.80 -10.82
C SER A 2 -7.82 13.46 -10.74
N LEU A 3 -7.45 13.03 -9.54
CA LEU A 3 -6.84 11.71 -9.28
C LEU A 3 -7.78 10.56 -9.69
N ARG A 4 -9.10 10.76 -9.64
CA ARG A 4 -10.11 9.76 -10.06
C ARG A 4 -9.87 9.24 -11.49
N ARG A 5 -9.40 10.06 -12.41
CA ARG A 5 -9.15 9.64 -13.79
C ARG A 5 -8.11 8.51 -13.93
N PHE A 6 -7.12 8.48 -13.03
CA PHE A 6 -6.12 7.41 -13.04
C PHE A 6 -6.74 6.09 -12.59
N VAL A 7 -7.62 6.15 -11.59
CA VAL A 7 -8.34 4.97 -11.11
C VAL A 7 -9.32 4.45 -12.18
N ASP A 8 -10.10 5.36 -12.78
CA ASP A 8 -11.10 4.99 -13.80
C ASP A 8 -10.46 4.47 -15.11
N GLY A 9 -9.25 4.92 -15.42
CA GLY A 9 -8.50 4.53 -16.62
C GLY A 9 -7.55 3.35 -16.43
N TYR A 10 -7.40 2.84 -15.19
CA TYR A 10 -6.46 1.77 -14.92
C TYR A 10 -7.04 0.39 -15.30
N GLU A 11 -6.40 -0.27 -16.24
CA GLU A 11 -6.77 -1.64 -16.66
C GLU A 11 -6.08 -2.63 -15.71
N GLY A 12 -6.85 -3.11 -14.73
CA GLY A 12 -6.34 -4.05 -13.72
C GLY A 12 -6.01 -5.42 -14.27
N ALA A 13 -4.96 -6.03 -13.76
CA ALA A 13 -4.58 -7.40 -14.08
C ALA A 13 -5.50 -8.41 -13.39
N GLU A 14 -5.87 -9.49 -14.09
CA GLU A 14 -6.55 -10.62 -13.46
C GLU A 14 -5.57 -11.46 -12.65
N ARG A 15 -5.92 -11.74 -11.40
CA ARG A 15 -5.11 -12.54 -10.46
C ARG A 15 -5.99 -13.52 -9.68
N ALA A 16 -5.37 -14.63 -9.28
CA ALA A 16 -5.97 -15.57 -8.33
C ALA A 16 -4.94 -16.03 -7.31
N LEU A 17 -5.36 -16.15 -6.06
CA LEU A 17 -4.59 -16.78 -4.99
C LEU A 17 -5.07 -18.22 -4.80
N VAL A 18 -4.14 -19.15 -4.75
CA VAL A 18 -4.42 -20.56 -4.46
C VAL A 18 -3.66 -20.98 -3.21
N LEU A 19 -4.42 -21.41 -2.19
CA LEU A 19 -3.85 -22.05 -1.01
C LEU A 19 -3.57 -23.52 -1.34
N ALA A 20 -2.29 -23.81 -1.58
CA ALA A 20 -1.83 -25.16 -1.93
C ALA A 20 -1.60 -25.99 -0.67
N ASN A 21 -2.12 -27.23 -0.66
CA ASN A 21 -1.86 -28.26 0.35
C ASN A 21 -2.07 -27.74 1.78
N ARG A 22 -3.18 -27.02 2.03
CA ARG A 22 -3.42 -26.39 3.32
C ARG A 22 -3.59 -27.41 4.45
N SER A 23 -2.78 -27.27 5.47
CA SER A 23 -2.87 -27.97 6.75
C SER A 23 -3.30 -27.06 7.91
N GLN A 24 -3.15 -25.74 7.72
CA GLN A 24 -3.48 -24.71 8.72
C GLN A 24 -5.00 -24.59 8.98
N PRO A 25 -5.39 -24.04 10.15
CA PRO A 25 -6.78 -23.87 10.52
C PRO A 25 -7.60 -23.05 9.51
N GLU A 26 -8.90 -23.38 9.36
CA GLU A 26 -9.85 -22.71 8.47
C GLU A 26 -9.96 -21.19 8.73
N GLN A 27 -9.64 -20.75 9.95
CA GLN A 27 -9.65 -19.33 10.33
C GLN A 27 -8.67 -18.50 9.50
N LEU A 28 -7.48 -19.02 9.17
CA LEU A 28 -6.51 -18.31 8.34
C LEU A 28 -6.99 -18.17 6.89
N ARG A 29 -7.58 -19.25 6.35
CA ARG A 29 -8.21 -19.17 5.03
C ARG A 29 -9.34 -18.13 4.99
N SER A 30 -10.23 -18.19 6.00
CA SER A 30 -11.36 -17.26 6.10
C SER A 30 -10.89 -15.79 6.27
N MET A 31 -9.76 -15.57 6.95
CA MET A 31 -9.15 -14.26 7.06
C MET A 31 -8.65 -13.76 5.69
N LEU A 32 -7.87 -14.56 4.98
CA LEU A 32 -7.38 -14.25 3.63
C LEU A 32 -8.54 -14.00 2.67
N ALA A 33 -9.50 -14.92 2.59
CA ALA A 33 -10.69 -14.75 1.77
C ALA A 33 -11.43 -13.44 2.10
N GLY A 34 -11.52 -13.08 3.38
CA GLY A 34 -12.14 -11.82 3.83
C GLY A 34 -11.39 -10.54 3.40
N VAL A 35 -10.06 -10.60 3.26
CA VAL A 35 -9.25 -9.48 2.73
C VAL A 35 -9.55 -9.27 1.24
N PHE A 36 -9.75 -10.36 0.49
CA PHE A 36 -9.92 -10.34 -0.95
C PHE A 36 -11.38 -10.48 -1.42
N GLU A 37 -12.36 -10.57 -0.51
CA GLU A 37 -13.79 -10.83 -0.84
C GLU A 37 -14.38 -9.88 -1.88
N ARG A 38 -13.86 -8.65 -1.97
CA ARG A 38 -14.35 -7.60 -2.88
C ARG A 38 -13.34 -7.19 -3.93
N GLN A 39 -12.20 -7.83 -3.94
CA GLN A 39 -11.12 -7.54 -4.88
C GLN A 39 -11.33 -8.34 -6.17
N SER A 40 -10.71 -7.88 -7.25
CA SER A 40 -10.64 -8.65 -8.51
C SER A 40 -9.65 -9.83 -8.39
N VAL A 41 -9.53 -10.40 -7.17
CA VAL A 41 -8.64 -11.52 -6.85
C VAL A 41 -9.47 -12.66 -6.25
N ARG A 42 -9.49 -13.80 -6.92
CA ARG A 42 -10.12 -15.01 -6.37
C ARG A 42 -9.20 -15.67 -5.37
N VAL A 43 -9.78 -16.28 -4.34
CA VAL A 43 -9.05 -17.09 -3.34
C VAL A 43 -9.59 -18.51 -3.37
N ASP A 44 -8.82 -19.41 -3.94
CA ASP A 44 -9.16 -20.82 -4.11
C ASP A 44 -8.27 -21.71 -3.22
N GLU A 45 -8.62 -22.99 -3.07
CA GLU A 45 -7.86 -24.00 -2.36
C GLU A 45 -7.67 -25.23 -3.26
N ALA A 46 -6.46 -25.78 -3.30
CA ALA A 46 -6.17 -26.94 -4.13
C ALA A 46 -5.06 -27.83 -3.51
N VAL A 47 -5.12 -29.11 -3.86
CA VAL A 47 -3.98 -30.03 -3.66
C VAL A 47 -3.08 -29.92 -4.89
N VAL A 48 -1.84 -29.51 -4.69
CA VAL A 48 -0.87 -29.27 -5.77
C VAL A 48 0.37 -30.13 -5.54
N GLU A 49 0.62 -31.08 -6.44
CA GLU A 49 1.77 -31.97 -6.35
C GLU A 49 3.09 -31.20 -6.51
N GLY A 50 4.09 -31.52 -5.70
CA GLY A 50 5.41 -30.89 -5.75
C GLY A 50 5.49 -29.47 -5.16
N VAL A 51 4.41 -28.99 -4.55
CA VAL A 51 4.40 -27.74 -3.79
C VAL A 51 4.40 -28.05 -2.30
N PRO A 52 5.20 -27.35 -1.46
CA PRO A 52 5.16 -27.54 0.00
C PRO A 52 3.77 -27.28 0.57
N ASP A 53 3.46 -27.91 1.71
CA ASP A 53 2.23 -27.64 2.45
C ASP A 53 2.16 -26.16 2.87
N ASP A 54 0.92 -25.65 3.00
CA ASP A 54 0.64 -24.28 3.43
C ASP A 54 1.34 -23.19 2.58
N THR A 55 1.40 -23.40 1.27
CA THR A 55 1.94 -22.43 0.32
C THR A 55 0.79 -21.65 -0.34
N VAL A 56 0.91 -20.33 -0.39
CA VAL A 56 0.05 -19.46 -1.20
C VAL A 56 0.72 -19.25 -2.56
N LEU A 57 0.01 -19.56 -3.62
CA LEU A 57 0.43 -19.32 -5.00
C LEU A 57 -0.37 -18.14 -5.55
N LEU A 58 0.30 -17.22 -6.23
CA LEU A 58 -0.34 -16.19 -7.04
C LEU A 58 -0.32 -16.61 -8.50
N LEU A 59 -1.49 -16.61 -9.13
CA LEU A 59 -1.65 -16.95 -10.53
C LEU A 59 -2.05 -15.71 -11.34
N ASP A 60 -1.54 -15.62 -12.56
CA ASP A 60 -2.02 -14.65 -13.56
C ASP A 60 -3.31 -15.12 -14.26
N GLY A 61 -3.84 -14.28 -15.16
CA GLY A 61 -5.05 -14.58 -15.94
C GLY A 61 -4.95 -15.82 -16.85
N THR A 62 -3.73 -16.33 -17.10
CA THR A 62 -3.51 -17.58 -17.85
C THR A 62 -3.45 -18.82 -16.97
N GLY A 63 -3.43 -18.65 -15.64
CA GLY A 63 -3.24 -19.71 -14.65
C GLY A 63 -1.79 -20.06 -14.38
N SER A 64 -0.83 -19.27 -14.87
CA SER A 64 0.59 -19.44 -14.59
C SER A 64 0.95 -18.89 -13.21
N VAL A 65 1.83 -19.59 -12.47
CA VAL A 65 2.30 -19.13 -11.16
C VAL A 65 3.29 -17.99 -11.34
N VAL A 66 2.96 -16.81 -10.82
CA VAL A 66 3.79 -15.59 -10.86
C VAL A 66 4.54 -15.35 -9.55
N ALA A 67 4.01 -15.81 -8.43
CA ALA A 67 4.67 -15.70 -7.12
C ALA A 67 4.26 -16.83 -6.17
N ARG A 68 5.07 -17.05 -5.11
CA ARG A 68 4.81 -18.02 -4.06
C ARG A 68 5.23 -17.45 -2.72
N SER A 69 4.46 -17.73 -1.68
CA SER A 69 4.86 -17.38 -0.31
C SER A 69 4.28 -18.38 0.68
N PRO A 70 4.94 -18.64 1.82
CA PRO A 70 4.35 -19.41 2.91
C PRO A 70 3.09 -18.74 3.44
N LEU A 71 2.05 -19.51 3.77
CA LEU A 71 0.77 -19.00 4.28
C LEU A 71 0.92 -18.24 5.60
N ASP A 72 1.84 -18.68 6.46
CA ASP A 72 2.15 -18.01 7.72
C ASP A 72 2.79 -16.63 7.50
N ALA A 73 3.69 -16.49 6.52
CA ALA A 73 4.27 -15.19 6.16
C ALA A 73 3.21 -14.22 5.64
N VAL A 74 2.31 -14.69 4.75
CA VAL A 74 1.19 -13.87 4.24
C VAL A 74 0.24 -13.46 5.36
N SER A 75 -0.09 -14.42 6.23
CA SER A 75 -0.99 -14.16 7.37
C SER A 75 -0.35 -13.20 8.37
N ALA A 76 0.93 -13.37 8.66
CA ALA A 76 1.68 -12.49 9.54
C ALA A 76 1.75 -11.07 9.01
N SER A 77 2.09 -10.86 7.73
CA SER A 77 2.17 -9.52 7.15
C SER A 77 0.84 -8.76 7.23
N LEU A 78 -0.30 -9.44 7.01
CA LEU A 78 -1.62 -8.85 7.11
C LEU A 78 -2.06 -8.63 8.56
N LEU A 79 -1.77 -9.56 9.48
CA LEU A 79 -2.12 -9.46 10.89
C LEU A 79 -1.27 -8.42 11.62
N PHE A 80 0.05 -8.37 11.36
CA PHE A 80 0.95 -7.39 11.98
C PHE A 80 0.61 -5.96 11.56
N THR A 81 0.12 -5.77 10.35
CA THR A 81 -0.36 -4.46 9.88
C THR A 81 -1.55 -3.93 10.70
N ASN A 82 -2.37 -4.82 11.27
CA ASN A 82 -3.53 -4.44 12.09
C ASN A 82 -3.26 -4.46 13.60
N SER A 83 -2.11 -4.92 14.04
CA SER A 83 -1.86 -5.04 15.47
C SER A 83 -1.22 -3.78 16.04
N ASP A 84 -1.46 -3.57 17.34
CA ASP A 84 -0.73 -2.59 18.16
C ASP A 84 0.80 -2.76 18.09
N ALA A 85 1.34 -3.75 17.37
CA ALA A 85 2.75 -3.94 17.17
C ALA A 85 3.40 -2.73 16.47
N PHE A 86 2.70 -2.11 15.52
CA PHE A 86 3.09 -0.80 15.00
C PHE A 86 2.90 0.32 16.04
N ILE A 87 1.93 0.18 16.94
CA ILE A 87 1.64 1.13 18.00
C ILE A 87 2.66 1.02 19.13
N THR A 88 3.07 -0.20 19.49
CA THR A 88 4.00 -0.46 20.61
C THR A 88 5.48 -0.37 20.26
N GLY A 89 5.80 -0.24 18.97
CA GLY A 89 7.17 0.10 18.54
C GLY A 89 8.18 -1.04 18.55
N SER A 90 7.72 -2.27 18.44
CA SER A 90 8.61 -3.43 18.31
C SER A 90 9.07 -3.70 16.88
N THR A 91 8.36 -3.17 15.86
CA THR A 91 8.69 -3.40 14.45
C THR A 91 9.09 -2.09 13.78
N GLY A 92 10.32 -2.01 13.30
CA GLY A 92 10.84 -0.87 12.54
C GLY A 92 10.52 -0.98 11.05
N LEU A 93 10.75 0.11 10.29
CA LEU A 93 10.66 0.09 8.82
C LEU A 93 11.56 -0.98 8.19
N ASP A 94 12.70 -1.25 8.81
CA ASP A 94 13.69 -2.25 8.43
C ASP A 94 13.20 -3.71 8.49
N GLU A 95 12.15 -3.98 9.28
CA GLU A 95 11.59 -5.33 9.46
C GLU A 95 10.37 -5.61 8.56
N ILE A 96 9.91 -4.61 7.78
CA ILE A 96 8.76 -4.77 6.91
C ILE A 96 9.21 -5.38 5.59
N GLU A 97 8.76 -6.59 5.32
CA GLU A 97 8.93 -7.25 4.03
C GLU A 97 7.60 -7.85 3.59
N LEU A 98 7.11 -7.43 2.42
CA LEU A 98 5.91 -8.03 1.86
C LEU A 98 6.25 -9.42 1.29
N PRO A 99 5.43 -10.43 1.58
CA PRO A 99 5.51 -11.70 0.86
C PRO A 99 5.35 -11.51 -0.65
N ASP A 100 6.07 -12.29 -1.44
CA ASP A 100 6.08 -12.18 -2.92
C ASP A 100 4.68 -12.20 -3.52
N VAL A 101 3.74 -12.98 -2.95
CA VAL A 101 2.36 -13.03 -3.43
C VAL A 101 1.61 -11.72 -3.20
N ILE A 102 1.94 -10.96 -2.17
CA ILE A 102 1.34 -9.64 -1.92
C ILE A 102 1.94 -8.60 -2.86
N SER A 103 3.27 -8.60 -3.01
CA SER A 103 3.95 -7.74 -3.99
C SER A 103 3.49 -8.02 -5.42
N GLY A 104 3.30 -9.30 -5.76
CA GLY A 104 2.83 -9.73 -7.08
C GLY A 104 1.35 -9.40 -7.38
N LEU A 105 0.57 -8.93 -6.39
CA LEU A 105 -0.76 -8.36 -6.63
C LEU A 105 -0.70 -6.96 -7.27
N GLU A 106 0.50 -6.49 -7.55
CA GLU A 106 0.70 -5.32 -8.38
C GLU A 106 -0.13 -5.37 -9.65
N GLY A 107 -0.66 -4.21 -10.03
CA GLY A 107 -1.52 -4.11 -11.20
C GLY A 107 -2.99 -4.51 -10.96
N VAL A 108 -3.37 -4.97 -9.78
CA VAL A 108 -4.76 -5.33 -9.47
C VAL A 108 -5.54 -4.08 -9.03
N ASN A 109 -6.73 -3.90 -9.60
CA ASN A 109 -7.69 -2.94 -9.08
C ASN A 109 -8.29 -3.46 -7.77
N PHE A 110 -8.40 -2.60 -6.78
CA PHE A 110 -9.04 -2.91 -5.52
C PHE A 110 -10.23 -1.98 -5.25
N ARG A 111 -11.19 -2.52 -4.49
CA ARG A 111 -12.36 -1.80 -4.02
C ARG A 111 -12.58 -2.04 -2.54
N LEU A 112 -12.63 -0.95 -1.74
CA LEU A 112 -12.74 -1.03 -0.29
C LEU A 112 -13.93 -0.22 0.19
N ARG A 113 -14.57 -0.68 1.27
CA ARG A 113 -15.55 0.14 1.98
C ARG A 113 -14.88 1.04 3.02
N GLY A 114 -15.41 2.25 3.19
CA GLY A 114 -14.99 3.17 4.24
C GLY A 114 -15.30 2.66 5.65
N PHE A 115 -14.60 3.26 6.64
CA PHE A 115 -14.85 3.02 8.08
C PHE A 115 -16.36 3.16 8.42
N PRO A 116 -16.95 2.32 9.28
CA PRO A 116 -16.32 1.33 10.17
C PRO A 116 -16.36 -0.12 9.64
N ARG A 117 -16.78 -0.37 8.40
CA ARG A 117 -17.16 -1.71 7.93
C ARG A 117 -16.01 -2.56 7.38
N SER A 118 -14.81 -2.02 7.19
CA SER A 118 -13.74 -2.69 6.45
C SER A 118 -12.36 -2.67 7.10
N HIS A 119 -12.24 -3.06 8.37
CA HIS A 119 -10.89 -3.19 8.96
C HIS A 119 -9.98 -4.13 8.16
N LYS A 120 -10.48 -5.27 7.70
CA LYS A 120 -9.68 -6.28 7.01
C LYS A 120 -9.20 -5.83 5.63
N GLU A 121 -10.05 -5.18 4.84
CA GLU A 121 -9.73 -4.75 3.47
C GLU A 121 -8.63 -3.67 3.46
N LYS A 122 -8.58 -2.80 4.47
CA LYS A 122 -7.54 -1.78 4.62
C LYS A 122 -6.15 -2.34 4.92
N LEU A 123 -6.05 -3.55 5.48
CA LEU A 123 -4.78 -4.16 5.85
C LEU A 123 -3.84 -4.29 4.66
N LEU A 124 -4.38 -4.68 3.50
CA LEU A 124 -3.59 -4.77 2.27
C LEU A 124 -3.00 -3.42 1.89
N LEU A 125 -3.82 -2.36 1.89
CA LEU A 125 -3.35 -1.02 1.50
C LEU A 125 -2.32 -0.47 2.48
N ILE A 126 -2.52 -0.70 3.78
CA ILE A 126 -1.55 -0.28 4.79
C ILE A 126 -0.23 -1.04 4.60
N ALA A 127 -0.28 -2.36 4.33
CA ALA A 127 0.91 -3.16 4.08
C ALA A 127 1.67 -2.66 2.84
N VAL A 128 0.96 -2.37 1.73
CA VAL A 128 1.56 -1.79 0.52
C VAL A 128 2.12 -0.39 0.79
N SER A 129 1.40 0.47 1.53
CA SER A 129 1.92 1.78 1.93
C SER A 129 3.24 1.67 2.68
N ARG A 130 3.32 0.77 3.67
CA ARG A 130 4.53 0.52 4.46
C ARG A 130 5.68 -0.01 3.61
N GLN A 131 5.40 -0.84 2.60
CA GLN A 131 6.42 -1.30 1.66
C GLN A 131 7.00 -0.15 0.82
N ILE A 132 6.15 0.76 0.33
CA ILE A 132 6.60 1.94 -0.43
C ILE A 132 7.45 2.85 0.45
N GLU A 133 6.99 3.14 1.66
CA GLU A 133 7.69 3.94 2.66
C GLU A 133 9.05 3.32 3.04
N ARG A 134 9.10 1.99 3.22
CA ARG A 134 10.35 1.26 3.47
C ARG A 134 11.30 1.36 2.29
N THR A 135 10.79 1.19 1.06
CA THR A 135 11.62 1.28 -0.16
C THR A 135 12.26 2.65 -0.27
N ALA A 136 11.49 3.72 -0.05
CA ALA A 136 12.00 5.09 -0.04
C ALA A 136 13.10 5.26 1.03
N TRP A 137 12.79 4.90 2.28
CA TRP A 137 13.73 5.03 3.40
C TRP A 137 15.00 4.19 3.23
N ALA A 138 14.88 2.94 2.76
CA ALA A 138 16.03 2.05 2.56
C ALA A 138 16.95 2.49 1.41
N HIS A 139 16.39 3.14 0.40
CA HIS A 139 17.16 3.71 -0.70
C HIS A 139 17.82 5.04 -0.31
N ASP A 140 17.24 5.74 0.68
CA ASP A 140 17.76 6.99 1.26
C ASP A 140 18.04 8.09 0.21
N ASP A 141 17.20 8.16 -0.83
CA ASP A 141 17.26 9.15 -1.92
C ASP A 141 15.92 9.17 -2.68
N GLY A 142 15.71 10.17 -3.53
CA GLY A 142 14.50 10.33 -4.33
C GLY A 142 13.39 11.10 -3.61
N THR A 143 12.16 10.95 -4.07
CA THR A 143 11.01 11.68 -3.54
C THR A 143 9.92 10.73 -3.06
N HIS A 144 9.41 10.98 -1.85
CA HIS A 144 8.26 10.29 -1.29
C HIS A 144 7.08 11.25 -1.12
N ARG A 145 5.87 10.85 -1.56
CA ARG A 145 4.64 11.65 -1.41
C ARG A 145 3.52 10.81 -0.83
N ALA A 146 2.82 11.34 0.19
CA ALA A 146 1.67 10.65 0.78
C ALA A 146 0.54 11.58 1.18
N SER A 147 -0.70 11.11 1.04
CA SER A 147 -1.90 11.85 1.45
C SER A 147 -2.57 11.21 2.67
N PHE A 148 -3.12 12.08 3.54
CA PHE A 148 -3.75 11.70 4.80
C PHE A 148 -5.22 12.13 4.92
N GLN A 149 -5.82 12.69 3.87
CA GLN A 149 -7.13 13.35 3.88
C GLN A 149 -7.20 14.48 4.93
N ARG A 150 -6.73 14.23 6.14
CA ARG A 150 -6.56 15.19 7.24
C ARG A 150 -5.20 14.99 7.87
N LEU A 151 -4.46 16.05 8.09
CA LEU A 151 -3.10 15.98 8.62
C LEU A 151 -3.07 15.46 10.06
N SER A 152 -4.12 15.70 10.87
CA SER A 152 -4.24 15.13 12.22
C SER A 152 -4.07 13.62 12.27
N ARG A 153 -4.39 12.90 11.20
CA ARG A 153 -4.23 11.43 11.14
C ARG A 153 -2.79 10.95 11.28
N ILE A 154 -1.80 11.80 10.99
CA ILE A 154 -0.40 11.44 11.15
C ILE A 154 -0.08 11.15 12.62
N VAL A 155 -0.69 11.89 13.57
CA VAL A 155 -0.47 11.69 15.01
C VAL A 155 -1.46 10.75 15.67
N ASP A 156 -2.64 10.58 15.10
CA ASP A 156 -3.63 9.64 15.64
C ASP A 156 -3.11 8.20 15.64
N GLU A 157 -2.13 7.92 14.75
CA GLU A 157 -1.50 6.60 14.62
C GLU A 157 0.01 6.71 14.92
N GLN A 158 0.44 6.30 16.12
CA GLN A 158 1.85 6.36 16.54
C GLN A 158 2.82 5.67 15.56
N GLY A 159 2.39 4.59 14.91
CA GLY A 159 3.17 3.91 13.89
C GLY A 159 3.44 4.81 12.67
N THR A 160 2.42 5.52 12.21
CA THR A 160 2.52 6.46 11.09
C THR A 160 3.45 7.62 11.44
N GLN A 161 3.28 8.25 12.60
CA GLN A 161 4.17 9.32 13.05
C GLN A 161 5.64 8.91 13.08
N ARG A 162 5.97 7.70 13.55
CA ARG A 162 7.34 7.19 13.56
C ARG A 162 7.93 7.00 12.17
N VAL A 163 7.14 6.48 11.25
CA VAL A 163 7.55 6.29 9.86
C VAL A 163 7.91 7.63 9.22
N TYR A 164 7.02 8.62 9.35
CA TYR A 164 7.24 9.93 8.74
C TYR A 164 8.35 10.74 9.42
N ARG A 165 8.60 10.53 10.73
CA ARG A 165 9.79 11.09 11.38
C ARG A 165 11.07 10.48 10.80
N ARG A 166 11.14 9.15 10.59
CA ARG A 166 12.31 8.50 9.98
C ARG A 166 12.54 8.93 8.54
N LEU A 167 11.46 9.11 7.76
CA LEU A 167 11.57 9.62 6.40
C LEU A 167 12.06 11.07 6.38
N GLY A 168 11.58 11.92 7.30
CA GLY A 168 12.05 13.30 7.41
C GLY A 168 13.52 13.41 7.88
N GLU A 169 14.00 12.47 8.69
CA GLU A 169 15.40 12.37 9.13
C GLU A 169 16.35 11.77 8.07
N SER A 170 15.84 11.28 6.93
CA SER A 170 16.60 10.67 5.82
C SER A 170 16.86 11.66 4.68
N ASP A 171 17.66 11.26 3.69
CA ASP A 171 17.91 12.07 2.49
C ASP A 171 16.74 12.01 1.47
N VAL A 172 15.62 11.36 1.81
CA VAL A 172 14.41 11.30 0.98
C VAL A 172 13.64 12.61 1.04
N ASP A 173 13.38 13.25 -0.12
CA ASP A 173 12.53 14.46 -0.21
C ASP A 173 11.08 14.08 0.06
N THR A 174 10.64 14.21 1.32
CA THR A 174 9.34 13.72 1.79
C THR A 174 8.29 14.82 1.83
N HIS A 175 7.16 14.57 1.15
CA HIS A 175 6.02 15.47 1.05
C HIS A 175 4.75 14.81 1.61
N VAL A 176 4.01 15.52 2.43
CA VAL A 176 2.71 15.08 2.96
C VAL A 176 1.59 16.04 2.51
N TYR A 177 0.44 15.46 2.18
CA TYR A 177 -0.71 16.17 1.61
C TYR A 177 -1.96 15.91 2.47
N GLY A 178 -2.75 16.94 2.74
CA GLY A 178 -4.00 16.78 3.47
C GLY A 178 -4.74 18.10 3.72
N VAL A 179 -5.94 17.99 4.26
CA VAL A 179 -6.64 19.15 4.81
C VAL A 179 -5.98 19.51 6.13
N ASP A 180 -5.68 20.80 6.31
CA ASP A 180 -5.21 21.32 7.58
C ASP A 180 -6.39 21.38 8.56
N ASP A 181 -6.37 20.54 9.58
CA ASP A 181 -7.44 20.40 10.57
C ASP A 181 -6.93 20.49 12.02
N GLY A 182 -5.75 21.10 12.22
CA GLY A 182 -5.12 21.22 13.52
C GLY A 182 -4.19 22.42 13.64
N ASP A 183 -3.73 22.65 14.88
CA ASP A 183 -2.79 23.72 15.22
C ASP A 183 -1.32 23.24 15.27
N VAL A 184 -0.98 22.14 14.61
CA VAL A 184 0.35 21.53 14.64
C VAL A 184 1.17 21.99 13.44
N ASP A 185 2.36 22.49 13.68
CA ASP A 185 3.36 22.73 12.63
C ASP A 185 4.04 21.43 12.26
N TRP A 186 3.42 20.69 11.32
CA TRP A 186 3.90 19.40 10.86
C TRP A 186 5.28 19.45 10.20
N SER A 187 5.62 20.57 9.54
CA SER A 187 6.91 20.75 8.91
C SER A 187 8.04 20.77 9.95
N ALA A 188 7.79 21.44 11.06
CA ALA A 188 8.77 21.49 12.16
C ALA A 188 8.82 20.21 12.99
N GLU A 189 7.68 19.49 13.12
CA GLU A 189 7.59 18.27 13.92
C GLU A 189 8.23 17.06 13.23
N LEU A 190 8.10 16.96 11.90
CA LEU A 190 8.46 15.75 11.12
C LEU A 190 9.59 16.01 10.10
N GLU A 191 10.07 17.24 9.95
CA GLU A 191 11.06 17.62 8.93
C GLU A 191 10.65 17.24 7.50
N VAL A 192 9.35 17.39 7.19
CA VAL A 192 8.76 17.06 5.87
C VAL A 192 8.14 18.31 5.23
N THR A 193 8.00 18.29 3.91
CA THR A 193 7.26 19.34 3.19
C THR A 193 5.76 19.09 3.26
N VAL A 194 5.00 20.07 3.75
CA VAL A 194 3.54 19.96 3.94
C VAL A 194 2.79 20.73 2.87
N HIS A 195 1.84 20.05 2.23
CA HIS A 195 0.92 20.63 1.26
C HIS A 195 -0.50 20.56 1.78
N THR A 196 -1.19 21.71 1.83
CA THR A 196 -2.56 21.78 2.32
C THR A 196 -3.52 22.25 1.24
N GLY A 197 -4.72 21.70 1.25
CA GLY A 197 -5.78 22.09 0.33
C GLY A 197 -7.12 21.48 0.71
N GLU A 198 -8.18 21.97 0.03
CA GLU A 198 -9.56 21.55 0.32
C GLU A 198 -10.25 20.87 -0.87
N SER A 199 -9.54 20.67 -1.98
CA SER A 199 -10.13 20.00 -3.15
C SER A 199 -10.44 18.52 -2.85
N PRO A 200 -11.30 17.88 -3.64
CA PRO A 200 -11.55 16.44 -3.52
C PRO A 200 -10.27 15.59 -3.55
N ASP A 201 -9.26 16.00 -4.33
CA ASP A 201 -7.98 15.29 -4.39
C ASP A 201 -7.19 15.33 -3.06
N TYR A 202 -7.45 16.30 -2.16
CA TYR A 202 -6.94 16.32 -0.79
C TYR A 202 -7.83 15.52 0.18
N ARG A 203 -9.16 15.64 0.05
CA ARG A 203 -10.11 15.10 1.04
C ARG A 203 -10.41 13.62 0.83
N ASP A 204 -10.49 13.22 -0.45
CA ASP A 204 -11.08 11.94 -0.88
C ASP A 204 -10.05 11.04 -1.55
N SER A 205 -8.73 11.32 -1.38
CA SER A 205 -7.67 10.48 -1.89
C SER A 205 -6.81 9.88 -0.79
N TRP A 206 -6.29 8.70 -1.08
CA TRP A 206 -5.20 8.08 -0.35
C TRP A 206 -4.16 7.66 -1.39
N PHE A 207 -3.02 8.32 -1.38
CA PHE A 207 -1.89 7.92 -2.20
C PHE A 207 -0.62 7.80 -1.36
N VAL A 208 0.24 6.89 -1.76
CA VAL A 208 1.62 6.77 -1.29
C VAL A 208 2.46 6.49 -2.52
N ILE A 209 3.42 7.35 -2.79
CA ILE A 209 4.21 7.32 -4.02
C ILE A 209 5.69 7.41 -3.65
N TYR A 210 6.50 6.59 -4.30
CA TYR A 210 7.95 6.73 -4.29
C TYR A 210 8.43 6.94 -5.72
N ARG A 211 9.20 8.00 -5.91
CA ARG A 211 9.91 8.31 -7.15
C ARG A 211 11.41 8.25 -6.88
N PRO A 212 12.15 7.29 -7.44
CA PRO A 212 13.59 7.26 -7.33
C PRO A 212 14.22 8.46 -8.04
N PRO A 213 15.51 8.78 -7.76
CA PRO A 213 16.24 9.83 -8.47
C PRO A 213 16.36 9.52 -9.98
N GLU A 214 16.44 10.57 -10.80
CA GLU A 214 16.53 10.42 -12.27
C GLU A 214 17.81 9.71 -12.72
N ALA A 215 18.88 9.77 -11.93
CA ALA A 215 20.14 9.10 -12.24
C ALA A 215 20.04 7.62 -11.86
N GLU A 216 19.77 6.77 -12.84
CA GLU A 216 19.79 5.32 -12.64
C GLU A 216 21.19 4.85 -12.17
N GLN A 217 21.21 4.22 -10.99
CA GLN A 217 22.37 3.54 -10.46
C GLN A 217 22.04 2.04 -10.30
N PRO A 218 23.03 1.14 -10.35
CA PRO A 218 22.78 -0.26 -10.06
C PRO A 218 22.13 -0.41 -8.69
N GLY A 219 20.92 -0.99 -8.64
CA GLY A 219 20.17 -1.19 -7.40
C GLY A 219 19.14 -0.09 -7.09
N THR A 220 18.99 0.94 -7.95
CA THR A 220 17.87 1.89 -7.82
C THR A 220 16.55 1.12 -7.96
N PRO A 221 15.63 1.21 -6.98
CA PRO A 221 14.33 0.57 -7.06
C PRO A 221 13.45 1.24 -8.12
N ASP A 222 12.48 0.49 -8.64
CA ASP A 222 11.47 1.05 -9.52
C ASP A 222 10.60 2.09 -8.79
N PRO A 223 10.02 3.08 -9.50
CA PRO A 223 9.01 3.94 -8.94
C PRO A 223 7.80 3.12 -8.52
N PHE A 224 7.16 3.52 -7.43
CA PHE A 224 6.00 2.79 -6.92
C PHE A 224 4.89 3.77 -6.54
N ALA A 225 3.65 3.45 -6.88
CA ALA A 225 2.48 4.23 -6.51
C ALA A 225 1.34 3.34 -6.01
N LEU A 226 0.80 3.70 -4.87
CA LEU A 226 -0.52 3.33 -4.39
C LEU A 226 -1.43 4.54 -4.58
N LEU A 227 -2.58 4.36 -5.20
CA LEU A 227 -3.61 5.38 -5.34
C LEU A 227 -4.98 4.78 -5.06
N ALA A 228 -5.73 5.41 -4.15
CA ALA A 228 -7.13 5.15 -3.90
C ALA A 228 -7.91 6.45 -3.85
N VAL A 229 -9.12 6.46 -4.39
CA VAL A 229 -10.01 7.62 -4.36
C VAL A 229 -11.39 7.18 -3.88
N GLN A 230 -11.93 7.92 -2.92
CA GLN A 230 -13.24 7.68 -2.33
C GLN A 230 -14.35 8.20 -3.25
N ASP A 231 -15.43 7.44 -3.40
CA ASP A 231 -16.66 7.90 -4.04
C ASP A 231 -17.66 8.50 -3.03
N ASP A 232 -18.79 9.03 -3.51
CA ASP A 232 -19.84 9.66 -2.69
C ASP A 232 -20.50 8.69 -1.69
N ASP A 233 -20.42 7.37 -1.95
CA ASP A 233 -20.94 6.32 -1.06
C ASP A 233 -19.94 5.88 0.01
N GLY A 234 -18.76 6.51 0.04
CA GLY A 234 -17.68 6.18 0.96
C GLY A 234 -16.92 4.91 0.59
N VAL A 235 -17.01 4.48 -0.65
CA VAL A 235 -16.25 3.35 -1.21
C VAL A 235 -14.96 3.89 -1.83
N TRP A 236 -13.86 3.19 -1.59
CA TRP A 236 -12.55 3.51 -2.15
C TRP A 236 -12.28 2.58 -3.32
N ASP A 237 -12.00 3.14 -4.47
CA ASP A 237 -11.50 2.44 -5.64
C ASP A 237 -10.04 2.83 -5.88
N GLY A 238 -9.19 1.89 -6.26
CA GLY A 238 -7.78 2.19 -6.45
C GLY A 238 -6.98 1.05 -7.03
N PHE A 239 -5.68 1.27 -7.11
CA PHE A 239 -4.67 0.31 -7.55
C PHE A 239 -3.33 0.59 -6.88
N PHE A 240 -2.39 -0.35 -6.99
CA PHE A 240 -0.98 -0.10 -6.74
C PHE A 240 -0.13 -0.70 -7.86
N THR A 241 0.96 -0.04 -8.20
CA THR A 241 1.78 -0.38 -9.35
C THR A 241 3.24 0.01 -9.13
N SER A 242 4.19 -0.80 -9.64
CA SER A 242 5.57 -0.43 -9.86
C SER A 242 5.86 -0.17 -11.35
N GLY A 243 4.82 -0.19 -12.21
CA GLY A 243 4.93 0.23 -13.61
C GLY A 243 5.40 1.68 -13.70
N PRO A 244 6.59 1.95 -14.31
CA PRO A 244 7.17 3.29 -14.29
C PRO A 244 6.27 4.35 -14.95
N GLU A 245 5.56 4.00 -16.00
CA GLU A 245 4.70 4.93 -16.72
C GLU A 245 3.54 5.41 -15.85
N GLU A 246 2.82 4.49 -15.21
CA GLU A 246 1.68 4.79 -14.37
C GLU A 246 2.08 5.46 -13.07
N ALA A 247 3.11 4.94 -12.39
CA ALA A 247 3.58 5.49 -11.12
C ALA A 247 4.08 6.93 -11.28
N LEU A 248 4.90 7.20 -12.30
CA LEU A 248 5.39 8.53 -12.60
C LEU A 248 4.29 9.48 -13.09
N ALA A 249 3.28 8.98 -13.82
CA ALA A 249 2.15 9.81 -14.24
C ALA A 249 1.32 10.29 -13.04
N VAL A 250 1.12 9.45 -12.02
CA VAL A 250 0.44 9.84 -10.77
C VAL A 250 1.30 10.85 -10.00
N ASP A 251 2.61 10.59 -9.84
CA ASP A 251 3.54 11.51 -9.17
C ASP A 251 3.55 12.89 -9.85
N ASP A 252 3.69 12.91 -11.16
CA ASP A 252 3.71 14.14 -11.96
C ASP A 252 2.42 14.95 -11.82
N TYR A 253 1.27 14.27 -11.71
CA TYR A 253 0.00 14.95 -11.45
C TYR A 253 -0.03 15.55 -10.05
N VAL A 254 0.30 14.77 -9.02
CA VAL A 254 0.33 15.25 -7.62
C VAL A 254 1.24 16.46 -7.51
N ARG A 255 2.47 16.38 -8.00
CA ARG A 255 3.46 17.46 -7.95
C ARG A 255 3.01 18.77 -8.61
N ARG A 256 2.19 18.69 -9.68
CA ARG A 256 1.77 19.89 -10.46
C ARG A 256 0.44 20.46 -10.03
N SER A 257 -0.39 19.68 -9.36
CA SER A 257 -1.79 20.01 -9.14
C SER A 257 -2.15 20.16 -7.67
N LEU A 258 -1.33 19.60 -6.78
CA LEU A 258 -1.48 19.65 -5.34
C LEU A 258 -0.26 20.32 -4.70
#